data_34c5389164eb52725dd81127992090b5
#
_entry.id   34c5389164eb52725dd81127992090b5
#
_cell.length_a   1.000
_cell.length_b   1.000
_cell.length_c   1.000
_cell.angle_alpha   90.00
_cell.angle_beta   90.00
_cell.angle_gamma   90.00
#
_symmetry.space_group_name_H-M   'P 1'
#
loop_
_entity.id
_entity.type
_entity.pdbx_description
1 polymer ?
#
loop_
_entity_poly.entity_id
_entity_poly.type
_entity_poly.pdbx_seq_one_letter_code
_entity_poly.pdbx_strand_id
1 'polypeptide(L)'
;MSEDTSILAEKAALRQAQMAKRDAIPAPMRLLAGHAVMGDPYWPILSANLPKPGGVIATYVAMRSEFDPGLLVMRLVNLGYRIAVPRITREGLAFHQVKNAAELEEGPFGTRQPKASAPILKPDLFLAPLLAFDDEGYRLGYGKAYYDRAFAAHPQAKRVGLAFAAQRMDRVPREAHDVPLHAVLAVET
;
A
#
# COMPACT_ATOMS: atom_id res chain seq x y z
N MET A 1 -10.03 -32.03 2.41
CA MET A 1 -9.77 -30.60 2.65
C MET A 1 -9.88 -29.93 1.29
N SER A 2 -10.73 -28.91 1.14
CA SER A 2 -10.89 -28.23 -0.15
C SER A 2 -9.62 -27.42 -0.48
N GLU A 3 -9.32 -27.20 -1.77
CA GLU A 3 -8.19 -26.37 -2.24
C GLU A 3 -8.18 -24.98 -1.56
N ASP A 4 -9.35 -24.37 -1.36
CA ASP A 4 -9.51 -23.09 -0.68
C ASP A 4 -9.00 -23.10 0.77
N THR A 5 -9.22 -24.17 1.51
CA THR A 5 -8.73 -24.27 2.90
C THR A 5 -7.21 -24.36 2.94
N SER A 6 -6.59 -24.99 1.94
CA SER A 6 -5.13 -25.08 1.79
C SER A 6 -4.50 -23.72 1.49
N ILE A 7 -5.06 -22.94 0.56
CA ILE A 7 -4.56 -21.60 0.20
C ILE A 7 -4.66 -20.63 1.38
N LEU A 8 -5.75 -20.66 2.14
CA LEU A 8 -5.91 -19.80 3.33
C LEU A 8 -4.87 -20.11 4.40
N ALA A 9 -4.61 -21.40 4.66
CA ALA A 9 -3.59 -21.83 5.63
C ALA A 9 -2.18 -21.43 5.17
N GLU A 10 -1.86 -21.61 3.89
CA GLU A 10 -0.61 -21.18 3.27
C GLU A 10 -0.43 -19.67 3.39
N LYS A 11 -1.42 -18.87 3.00
CA LYS A 11 -1.39 -17.41 3.15
C LYS A 11 -1.19 -16.99 4.61
N ALA A 12 -1.77 -17.71 5.58
CA ALA A 12 -1.60 -17.40 7.00
C ALA A 12 -0.16 -17.61 7.48
N ALA A 13 0.45 -18.74 7.13
CA ALA A 13 1.83 -19.07 7.46
C ALA A 13 2.81 -18.07 6.80
N LEU A 14 2.60 -17.75 5.52
CA LEU A 14 3.40 -16.78 4.79
C LEU A 14 3.31 -15.38 5.39
N ARG A 15 2.16 -14.94 5.87
CA ARG A 15 2.04 -13.62 6.54
C ARG A 15 2.95 -13.52 7.75
N GLN A 16 3.01 -14.56 8.59
CA GLN A 16 3.89 -14.57 9.76
C GLN A 16 5.37 -14.51 9.36
N ALA A 17 5.78 -15.34 8.40
CA ALA A 17 7.15 -15.37 7.90
C ALA A 17 7.57 -14.02 7.27
N GLN A 18 6.72 -13.44 6.45
CA GLN A 18 7.03 -12.17 5.77
C GLN A 18 6.99 -10.97 6.72
N MET A 19 6.13 -10.97 7.74
CA MET A 19 6.19 -9.97 8.81
C MET A 19 7.53 -10.05 9.55
N ALA A 20 7.95 -11.25 9.97
CA ALA A 20 9.23 -11.42 10.66
C ALA A 20 10.42 -10.98 9.79
N LYS A 21 10.41 -11.33 8.50
CA LYS A 21 11.43 -10.93 7.53
C LYS A 21 11.51 -9.40 7.40
N ARG A 22 10.36 -8.73 7.29
CA ARG A 22 10.28 -7.26 7.21
C ARG A 22 10.67 -6.59 8.53
N ASP A 23 10.27 -7.14 9.67
CA ASP A 23 10.61 -6.63 11.00
C ASP A 23 12.12 -6.72 11.29
N ALA A 24 12.82 -7.67 10.66
CA ALA A 24 14.27 -7.82 10.76
C ALA A 24 15.05 -6.73 10.00
N ILE A 25 14.43 -5.97 9.09
CA ILE A 25 15.09 -4.86 8.40
C ILE A 25 15.37 -3.74 9.42
N PRO A 26 16.62 -3.32 9.62
CA PRO A 26 16.96 -2.28 10.61
C PRO A 26 16.24 -0.96 10.32
N ALA A 27 15.80 -0.25 11.38
CA ALA A 27 15.09 1.01 11.23
C ALA A 27 15.85 2.07 10.39
N PRO A 28 17.18 2.24 10.50
CA PRO A 28 17.91 3.14 9.62
C PRO A 28 17.82 2.77 8.15
N MET A 29 17.81 1.47 7.81
CA MET A 29 17.70 1.00 6.43
C MET A 29 16.29 1.29 5.86
N ARG A 30 15.24 1.08 6.68
CA ARG A 30 13.88 1.44 6.30
C ARG A 30 13.74 2.95 6.02
N LEU A 31 14.39 3.80 6.82
CA LEU A 31 14.40 5.24 6.60
C LEU A 31 15.12 5.61 5.29
N LEU A 32 16.29 5.00 5.03
CA LEU A 32 17.04 5.20 3.78
C LEU A 32 16.22 4.78 2.57
N ALA A 33 15.47 3.69 2.63
CA ALA A 33 14.57 3.25 1.57
C ALA A 33 13.47 4.30 1.28
N GLY A 34 12.93 4.96 2.32
CA GLY A 34 12.00 6.08 2.16
C GLY A 34 12.58 7.28 1.40
N HIS A 35 13.89 7.50 1.50
CA HIS A 35 14.60 8.50 0.67
C HIS A 35 14.86 7.97 -0.74
N ALA A 36 15.35 6.74 -0.86
CA ALA A 36 15.75 6.13 -2.13
C ALA A 36 14.58 6.05 -3.12
N VAL A 37 13.36 5.78 -2.66
CA VAL A 37 12.18 5.65 -3.53
C VAL A 37 11.85 6.92 -4.32
N MET A 38 12.38 8.06 -3.93
CA MET A 38 12.19 9.34 -4.62
C MET A 38 13.13 9.54 -5.81
N GLY A 39 14.13 8.70 -5.99
CA GLY A 39 15.14 8.77 -7.04
C GLY A 39 15.08 7.59 -8.01
N ASP A 40 16.12 7.46 -8.81
CA ASP A 40 16.30 6.33 -9.71
C ASP A 40 16.69 5.05 -8.93
N PRO A 41 16.24 3.89 -9.39
CA PRO A 41 15.40 3.63 -10.57
C PRO A 41 13.88 3.72 -10.30
N TYR A 42 13.43 4.13 -9.12
CA TYR A 42 12.03 4.00 -8.66
C TYR A 42 11.12 5.11 -9.20
N TRP A 43 11.64 6.35 -9.26
CA TRP A 43 10.84 7.49 -9.71
C TRP A 43 10.29 7.35 -11.14
N PRO A 44 11.04 6.88 -12.14
CA PRO A 44 10.51 6.62 -13.49
C PRO A 44 9.34 5.64 -13.49
N ILE A 45 9.40 4.57 -12.66
CA ILE A 45 8.33 3.58 -12.54
C ILE A 45 7.07 4.22 -11.96
N LEU A 46 7.22 5.01 -10.89
CA LEU A 46 6.08 5.71 -10.30
C LEU A 46 5.50 6.74 -11.25
N SER A 47 6.34 7.58 -11.86
CA SER A 47 5.91 8.68 -12.73
C SER A 47 5.10 8.20 -13.93
N ALA A 48 5.42 7.03 -14.48
CA ALA A 48 4.64 6.39 -15.55
C ALA A 48 3.21 5.98 -15.12
N ASN A 49 2.95 5.90 -13.81
CA ASN A 49 1.66 5.52 -13.24
C ASN A 49 0.90 6.69 -12.60
N LEU A 50 1.52 7.87 -12.51
CA LEU A 50 0.88 9.04 -11.91
C LEU A 50 -0.33 9.51 -12.75
N PRO A 51 -1.42 9.95 -12.11
CA PRO A 51 -2.51 10.62 -12.81
C PRO A 51 -2.07 12.01 -13.32
N LYS A 52 -2.95 12.68 -14.05
CA LYS A 52 -2.73 14.10 -14.40
C LYS A 52 -2.58 14.95 -13.14
N PRO A 53 -1.83 16.09 -13.19
CA PRO A 53 -1.73 17.01 -12.06
C PRO A 53 -3.12 17.37 -11.49
N GLY A 54 -3.23 17.45 -10.16
CA GLY A 54 -4.51 17.62 -9.47
C GLY A 54 -5.29 16.33 -9.22
N GLY A 55 -4.84 15.19 -9.77
CA GLY A 55 -5.43 13.87 -9.50
C GLY A 55 -5.29 13.43 -8.05
N VAL A 56 -6.00 12.39 -7.69
CA VAL A 56 -6.09 11.85 -6.32
C VAL A 56 -5.20 10.63 -6.16
N ILE A 57 -4.28 10.69 -5.23
CA ILE A 57 -3.42 9.58 -4.84
C ILE A 57 -3.86 9.07 -3.47
N ALA A 58 -4.39 7.85 -3.44
CA ALA A 58 -4.64 7.14 -2.19
C ALA A 58 -3.34 6.53 -1.68
N THR A 59 -3.05 6.77 -0.41
CA THR A 59 -1.89 6.21 0.29
C THR A 59 -2.33 5.63 1.64
N TYR A 60 -1.38 5.27 2.48
CA TYR A 60 -1.62 4.73 3.82
C TYR A 60 -0.70 5.41 4.83
N VAL A 61 -1.03 5.26 6.10
CA VAL A 61 -0.14 5.61 7.21
C VAL A 61 0.58 4.34 7.61
N ALA A 62 1.90 4.35 7.49
CA ALA A 62 2.71 3.18 7.78
C ALA A 62 2.55 2.73 9.24
N MET A 63 2.44 1.43 9.44
CA MET A 63 2.35 0.79 10.73
C MET A 63 3.59 -0.08 10.99
N ARG A 64 4.13 -0.03 12.20
CA ARG A 64 5.28 -0.86 12.61
C ARG A 64 6.46 -0.72 11.64
N SER A 65 6.84 -1.83 10.99
CA SER A 65 7.94 -1.91 10.01
C SER A 65 7.51 -1.76 8.55
N GLU A 66 6.29 -1.28 8.27
CA GLU A 66 5.86 -1.02 6.89
C GLU A 66 6.77 0.01 6.20
N PHE A 67 6.82 -0.09 4.86
CA PHE A 67 7.45 0.97 4.08
C PHE A 67 6.71 2.28 4.32
N ASP A 68 7.43 3.30 4.78
CA ASP A 68 6.84 4.61 5.07
C ASP A 68 6.78 5.47 3.79
N PRO A 69 5.58 5.79 3.28
CA PRO A 69 5.41 6.62 2.11
C PRO A 69 5.57 8.12 2.39
N GLY A 70 5.82 8.56 3.62
CA GLY A 70 5.71 9.95 4.06
C GLY A 70 6.50 10.94 3.21
N LEU A 71 7.78 10.66 2.93
CA LEU A 71 8.63 11.50 2.08
C LEU A 71 8.14 11.55 0.63
N LEU A 72 7.72 10.40 0.09
CA LEU A 72 7.15 10.32 -1.25
C LEU A 72 5.84 11.12 -1.33
N VAL A 73 4.99 11.01 -0.32
CA VAL A 73 3.73 11.77 -0.22
C VAL A 73 4.00 13.28 -0.19
N MET A 74 4.99 13.74 0.56
CA MET A 74 5.38 15.16 0.57
C MET A 74 5.79 15.64 -0.84
N ARG A 75 6.59 14.86 -1.57
CA ARG A 75 6.94 15.17 -2.96
C ARG A 75 5.71 15.25 -3.85
N LEU A 76 4.78 14.29 -3.73
CA LEU A 76 3.55 14.26 -4.53
C LEU A 76 2.64 15.47 -4.25
N VAL A 77 2.51 15.89 -2.98
CA VAL A 77 1.81 17.13 -2.60
C VAL A 77 2.44 18.35 -3.27
N ASN A 78 3.78 18.46 -3.24
CA ASN A 78 4.49 19.57 -3.89
C ASN A 78 4.34 19.58 -5.42
N LEU A 79 4.05 18.42 -6.03
CA LEU A 79 3.72 18.30 -7.46
C LEU A 79 2.24 18.57 -7.75
N GLY A 80 1.44 18.95 -6.74
CA GLY A 80 0.05 19.36 -6.90
C GLY A 80 -0.98 18.22 -6.85
N TYR A 81 -0.60 17.01 -6.40
CA TYR A 81 -1.54 15.91 -6.21
C TYR A 81 -2.34 16.06 -4.91
N ARG A 82 -3.58 15.61 -4.93
CA ARG A 82 -4.41 15.50 -3.72
C ARG A 82 -4.19 14.14 -3.06
N ILE A 83 -3.97 14.16 -1.77
CA ILE A 83 -3.73 12.94 -1.00
C ILE A 83 -5.01 12.49 -0.30
N ALA A 84 -5.32 11.20 -0.43
CA ALA A 84 -6.39 10.54 0.30
C ALA A 84 -5.82 9.38 1.13
N VAL A 85 -6.31 9.24 2.36
CA VAL A 85 -5.91 8.20 3.30
C VAL A 85 -7.12 7.35 3.64
N PRO A 86 -6.99 6.02 3.78
CA PRO A 86 -8.12 5.16 4.07
C PRO A 86 -8.64 5.35 5.49
N ARG A 87 -9.96 5.36 5.60
CA ARG A 87 -10.71 5.17 6.82
C ARG A 87 -11.46 3.84 6.74
N ILE A 88 -11.38 3.04 7.78
CA ILE A 88 -12.10 1.77 7.85
C ILE A 88 -13.58 2.05 8.11
N THR A 89 -14.44 1.52 7.25
CA THR A 89 -15.91 1.58 7.35
C THR A 89 -16.50 0.16 7.42
N ARG A 90 -17.82 0.06 7.55
CA ARG A 90 -18.51 -1.24 7.52
C ARG A 90 -18.41 -1.91 6.15
N GLU A 91 -18.39 -1.12 5.07
CA GLU A 91 -18.34 -1.58 3.69
C GLU A 91 -16.90 -1.85 3.20
N GLY A 92 -15.88 -1.36 3.92
CA GLY A 92 -14.47 -1.50 3.50
C GLY A 92 -13.64 -0.27 3.79
N LEU A 93 -12.92 0.25 2.80
CA LEU A 93 -12.13 1.47 2.91
C LEU A 93 -12.80 2.64 2.18
N ALA A 94 -13.02 3.73 2.90
CA ALA A 94 -13.33 5.03 2.30
C ALA A 94 -12.06 5.90 2.30
N PHE A 95 -11.76 6.55 1.19
CA PHE A 95 -10.54 7.36 1.03
C PHE A 95 -10.86 8.82 1.24
N HIS A 96 -10.42 9.38 2.36
CA HIS A 96 -10.70 10.76 2.74
C HIS A 96 -9.49 11.65 2.49
N GLN A 97 -9.73 12.88 2.06
CA GLN A 97 -8.68 13.87 1.87
C GLN A 97 -7.96 14.16 3.18
N VAL A 98 -6.63 14.21 3.11
CA VAL A 98 -5.75 14.63 4.22
C VAL A 98 -4.75 15.62 3.67
N LYS A 99 -4.66 16.79 4.30
CA LYS A 99 -3.69 17.85 3.94
C LYS A 99 -2.43 17.79 4.80
N ASN A 100 -2.58 17.32 6.03
CA ASN A 100 -1.46 17.17 6.96
C ASN A 100 -1.76 16.12 8.03
N ALA A 101 -0.74 15.65 8.74
CA ALA A 101 -0.84 14.58 9.72
C ALA A 101 -1.71 14.93 10.97
N ALA A 102 -1.95 16.21 11.25
CA ALA A 102 -2.79 16.63 12.38
C ALA A 102 -4.30 16.38 12.14
N GLU A 103 -4.69 16.13 10.88
CA GLU A 103 -6.06 15.77 10.50
C GLU A 103 -6.38 14.28 10.76
N LEU A 104 -5.38 13.49 11.18
CA LEU A 104 -5.54 12.08 11.49
C LEU A 104 -5.91 11.88 12.96
N GLU A 105 -6.84 10.98 13.22
CA GLU A 105 -7.25 10.49 14.53
C GLU A 105 -6.89 9.01 14.72
N GLU A 106 -6.98 8.51 15.95
CA GLU A 106 -6.81 7.09 16.21
C GLU A 106 -7.93 6.27 15.55
N GLY A 107 -7.54 5.16 14.94
CA GLY A 107 -8.43 4.23 14.27
C GLY A 107 -8.35 2.83 14.86
N PRO A 108 -9.13 1.87 14.31
CA PRO A 108 -9.06 0.47 14.72
C PRO A 108 -7.66 -0.12 14.55
N PHE A 109 -7.31 -1.10 15.39
CA PHE A 109 -6.05 -1.86 15.31
C PHE A 109 -4.77 -1.02 15.50
N GLY A 110 -4.86 0.15 16.15
CA GLY A 110 -3.73 1.06 16.33
C GLY A 110 -3.34 1.83 15.06
N THR A 111 -4.25 1.88 14.07
CA THR A 111 -4.06 2.70 12.87
C THR A 111 -4.28 4.18 13.18
N ARG A 112 -3.78 5.04 12.30
CA ARG A 112 -4.21 6.44 12.22
C ARG A 112 -5.02 6.61 10.94
N GLN A 113 -6.16 7.28 11.04
CA GLN A 113 -7.10 7.45 9.94
C GLN A 113 -7.65 8.87 9.89
N PRO A 114 -8.16 9.34 8.74
CA PRO A 114 -8.80 10.65 8.63
C PRO A 114 -10.06 10.73 9.49
N LYS A 115 -10.45 11.94 9.89
CA LYS A 115 -11.77 12.18 10.52
C LYS A 115 -12.89 11.79 9.56
N ALA A 116 -13.99 11.27 10.11
CA ALA A 116 -15.16 10.89 9.29
C ALA A 116 -15.78 12.07 8.51
N SER A 117 -15.60 13.30 9.00
CA SER A 117 -16.08 14.53 8.37
C SER A 117 -15.20 15.02 7.22
N ALA A 118 -13.99 14.47 7.03
CA ALA A 118 -13.11 14.87 5.93
C ALA A 118 -13.73 14.45 4.56
N PRO A 119 -13.53 15.23 3.50
CA PRO A 119 -14.09 14.92 2.18
C PRO A 119 -13.64 13.55 1.66
N ILE A 120 -14.58 12.74 1.17
CA ILE A 120 -14.28 11.48 0.49
C ILE A 120 -13.85 11.79 -0.96
N LEU A 121 -12.76 11.18 -1.39
CA LEU A 121 -12.21 11.31 -2.73
C LEU A 121 -12.19 9.95 -3.43
N LYS A 122 -12.32 9.98 -4.77
CA LYS A 122 -12.12 8.79 -5.61
C LYS A 122 -10.66 8.73 -6.04
N PRO A 123 -9.91 7.66 -5.70
CA PRO A 123 -8.52 7.52 -6.11
C PRO A 123 -8.36 7.33 -7.62
N ASP A 124 -7.33 7.99 -8.18
CA ASP A 124 -6.82 7.75 -9.53
C ASP A 124 -5.58 6.84 -9.50
N LEU A 125 -4.87 6.83 -8.36
CA LEU A 125 -3.74 5.95 -8.09
C LEU A 125 -3.80 5.49 -6.63
N PHE A 126 -3.50 4.22 -6.40
CA PHE A 126 -3.24 3.65 -5.09
C PHE A 126 -1.73 3.41 -4.89
N LEU A 127 -1.18 3.96 -3.82
CA LEU A 127 0.05 3.47 -3.21
C LEU A 127 -0.35 2.47 -2.13
N ALA A 128 -0.06 1.19 -2.33
CA ALA A 128 -0.57 0.13 -1.48
C ALA A 128 0.51 -0.52 -0.61
N PRO A 129 0.22 -0.78 0.68
CA PRO A 129 1.11 -1.57 1.53
C PRO A 129 0.98 -3.05 1.19
N LEU A 130 2.02 -3.82 1.51
CA LEU A 130 2.03 -5.26 1.30
C LEU A 130 3.03 -5.96 2.25
N LEU A 131 2.84 -7.25 2.45
CA LEU A 131 3.76 -8.12 3.18
C LEU A 131 4.71 -8.86 2.23
N ALA A 132 4.23 -9.24 1.05
CA ALA A 132 5.03 -9.84 0.00
C ALA A 132 4.42 -9.53 -1.37
N PHE A 133 5.21 -9.71 -2.42
CA PHE A 133 4.79 -9.56 -3.81
C PHE A 133 5.57 -10.50 -4.72
N ASP A 134 5.00 -10.79 -5.89
CA ASP A 134 5.66 -11.53 -6.97
C ASP A 134 5.80 -10.68 -8.25
N ASP A 135 6.50 -11.25 -9.24
CA ASP A 135 6.76 -10.57 -10.51
C ASP A 135 5.53 -10.42 -11.41
N GLU A 136 4.45 -11.14 -11.11
CA GLU A 136 3.16 -10.98 -11.78
C GLU A 136 2.29 -9.87 -11.16
N GLY A 137 2.81 -9.19 -10.11
CA GLY A 137 2.13 -8.09 -9.43
C GLY A 137 1.14 -8.51 -8.35
N TYR A 138 1.03 -9.81 -8.04
CA TYR A 138 0.21 -10.24 -6.92
C TYR A 138 0.88 -9.93 -5.61
N ARG A 139 0.06 -9.59 -4.61
CA ARG A 139 0.55 -9.20 -3.29
C ARG A 139 -0.09 -10.01 -2.18
N LEU A 140 0.66 -10.23 -1.13
CA LEU A 140 0.17 -10.73 0.15
C LEU A 140 -0.11 -9.54 1.06
N GLY A 141 -1.36 -9.34 1.44
CA GLY A 141 -1.77 -8.36 2.46
C GLY A 141 -2.04 -9.02 3.82
N TYR A 142 -2.58 -8.25 4.76
CA TYR A 142 -2.89 -8.71 6.13
C TYR A 142 -4.14 -9.61 6.26
N GLY A 143 -4.78 -10.00 5.16
CA GLY A 143 -5.88 -10.98 5.16
C GLY A 143 -7.27 -10.40 5.41
N LYS A 144 -7.46 -9.09 5.31
CA LYS A 144 -8.79 -8.44 5.41
C LYS A 144 -9.42 -8.13 4.06
N ALA A 145 -8.72 -8.40 2.95
CA ALA A 145 -9.11 -8.08 1.57
C ALA A 145 -9.59 -6.63 1.35
N TYR A 146 -9.16 -5.71 2.22
CA TYR A 146 -9.56 -4.30 2.13
C TYR A 146 -9.14 -3.65 0.82
N TYR A 147 -7.88 -3.87 0.42
CA TYR A 147 -7.36 -3.29 -0.81
C TYR A 147 -7.91 -3.98 -2.06
N ASP A 148 -8.20 -5.29 -2.03
CA ASP A 148 -8.79 -6.00 -3.18
C ASP A 148 -10.20 -5.47 -3.46
N ARG A 149 -11.00 -5.28 -2.41
CA ARG A 149 -12.31 -4.62 -2.55
C ARG A 149 -12.20 -3.18 -3.02
N ALA A 150 -11.23 -2.42 -2.51
CA ALA A 150 -11.01 -1.04 -2.95
C ALA A 150 -10.59 -0.98 -4.43
N PHE A 151 -9.73 -1.89 -4.88
CA PHE A 151 -9.31 -1.98 -6.27
C PHE A 151 -10.47 -2.38 -7.20
N ALA A 152 -11.29 -3.33 -6.77
CA ALA A 152 -12.50 -3.72 -7.50
C ALA A 152 -13.52 -2.57 -7.60
N ALA A 153 -13.64 -1.74 -6.56
CA ALA A 153 -14.51 -0.56 -6.56
C ALA A 153 -13.95 0.60 -7.41
N HIS A 154 -12.64 0.61 -7.70
CA HIS A 154 -11.96 1.63 -8.48
C HIS A 154 -11.12 1.01 -9.63
N PRO A 155 -11.72 0.31 -10.59
CA PRO A 155 -11.00 -0.49 -11.59
C PRO A 155 -10.11 0.35 -12.52
N GLN A 156 -10.42 1.63 -12.70
CA GLN A 156 -9.64 2.55 -13.54
C GLN A 156 -8.41 3.13 -12.83
N ALA A 157 -8.37 3.05 -11.49
CA ALA A 157 -7.24 3.56 -10.74
C ALA A 157 -5.99 2.69 -10.93
N LYS A 158 -4.83 3.34 -11.09
CA LYS A 158 -3.56 2.64 -11.08
C LYS A 158 -3.25 2.11 -9.67
N ARG A 159 -2.46 1.05 -9.58
CA ARG A 159 -2.12 0.36 -8.33
C ARG A 159 -0.62 0.13 -8.30
N VAL A 160 0.07 0.81 -7.40
CA VAL A 160 1.52 0.70 -7.19
C VAL A 160 1.78 0.25 -5.77
N GLY A 161 2.49 -0.84 -5.61
CA GLY A 161 2.93 -1.35 -4.31
C GLY A 161 4.19 -0.63 -3.84
N LEU A 162 4.29 -0.40 -2.54
CA LEU A 162 5.52 0.07 -1.90
C LEU A 162 6.07 -1.06 -1.01
N ALA A 163 7.31 -1.47 -1.25
CA ALA A 163 7.91 -2.60 -0.58
C ALA A 163 9.42 -2.43 -0.43
N PHE A 164 10.00 -3.17 0.51
CA PHE A 164 11.42 -3.46 0.50
C PHE A 164 11.69 -4.65 -0.45
N ALA A 165 12.81 -4.66 -1.15
CA ALA A 165 13.18 -5.74 -2.08
C ALA A 165 13.15 -7.12 -1.41
N ALA A 166 13.51 -7.19 -0.12
CA ALA A 166 13.44 -8.39 0.69
C ALA A 166 12.03 -9.03 0.78
N GLN A 167 10.96 -8.30 0.45
CA GLN A 167 9.57 -8.79 0.45
C GLN A 167 9.19 -9.51 -0.85
N ARG A 168 10.08 -9.55 -1.86
CA ARG A 168 9.87 -10.32 -3.08
C ARG A 168 9.85 -11.81 -2.78
N MET A 169 9.00 -12.54 -3.47
CA MET A 169 8.93 -14.00 -3.48
C MET A 169 8.63 -14.49 -4.90
N ASP A 170 8.90 -15.76 -5.18
CA ASP A 170 8.72 -16.33 -6.51
C ASP A 170 7.24 -16.33 -6.92
N ARG A 171 6.35 -16.65 -5.98
CA ARG A 171 4.91 -16.69 -6.22
C ARG A 171 4.11 -16.41 -4.96
N VAL A 172 3.15 -15.51 -5.06
CA VAL A 172 2.14 -15.26 -4.02
C VAL A 172 0.95 -16.20 -4.24
N PRO A 173 0.50 -16.96 -3.22
CA PRO A 173 -0.74 -17.76 -3.34
C PRO A 173 -1.93 -16.86 -3.67
N ARG A 174 -2.79 -17.28 -4.60
CA ARG A 174 -3.83 -16.45 -5.21
C ARG A 174 -5.23 -17.01 -4.97
N GLU A 175 -6.16 -16.12 -4.78
CA GLU A 175 -7.60 -16.38 -4.80
C GLU A 175 -8.24 -15.61 -5.97
N ALA A 176 -9.42 -16.02 -6.41
CA ALA A 176 -10.08 -15.42 -7.57
C ALA A 176 -10.39 -13.92 -7.43
N HIS A 177 -10.46 -13.43 -6.20
CA HIS A 177 -10.74 -12.02 -5.91
C HIS A 177 -9.48 -11.15 -5.73
N ASP A 178 -8.28 -11.75 -5.74
CA ASP A 178 -7.02 -11.00 -5.63
C ASP A 178 -6.78 -10.18 -6.90
N VAL A 179 -6.57 -8.89 -6.73
CA VAL A 179 -6.36 -7.95 -7.84
C VAL A 179 -4.87 -7.57 -7.93
N PRO A 180 -4.19 -7.83 -9.06
CA PRO A 180 -2.77 -7.54 -9.20
C PRO A 180 -2.47 -6.04 -9.24
N LEU A 181 -1.28 -5.68 -8.82
CA LEU A 181 -0.70 -4.35 -8.96
C LEU A 181 -0.24 -4.11 -10.39
N HIS A 182 -0.16 -2.85 -10.81
CA HIS A 182 0.43 -2.45 -12.10
C HIS A 182 1.96 -2.34 -12.02
N ALA A 183 2.48 -2.04 -10.82
CA ALA A 183 3.91 -1.96 -10.54
C ALA A 183 4.18 -2.12 -9.03
N VAL A 184 5.41 -2.47 -8.68
CA VAL A 184 5.91 -2.46 -7.30
C VAL A 184 7.21 -1.68 -7.25
N LEU A 185 7.30 -0.70 -6.36
CA LEU A 185 8.56 -0.03 -6.02
C LEU A 185 9.22 -0.85 -4.92
N ALA A 186 10.05 -1.80 -5.31
CA ALA A 186 10.77 -2.70 -4.42
C ALA A 186 12.14 -2.10 -4.11
N VAL A 187 12.26 -1.40 -2.98
CA VAL A 187 13.46 -0.64 -2.63
C VAL A 187 14.47 -1.53 -1.90
N GLU A 188 15.72 -1.49 -2.35
CA GLU A 188 16.83 -2.19 -1.69
C GLU A 188 17.11 -1.61 -0.30
N THR A 189 17.51 -2.49 0.65
CA THR A 189 17.81 -2.15 2.05
C THR A 189 19.08 -2.80 2.55
#